data_04fbd4ca203367d50b6368964a2e8686
#
_entry.id   04fbd4ca203367d50b6368964a2e8686
#
_cell.length_a   1.000
_cell.length_b   1.000
_cell.length_c   1.000
_cell.angle_alpha   90.00
_cell.angle_beta   90.00
_cell.angle_gamma   90.00
#
_symmetry.space_group_name_H-M   'P 1'
#
loop_
_entity.id
_entity.type
_entity.pdbx_description
1 polymer ?
#
loop_
_entity_poly.entity_id
_entity_poly.type
_entity_poly.pdbx_seq_one_letter_code
_entity_poly.pdbx_strand_id
1 'polypeptide(L)'
;MKAPTIEVRQSINMENKNICNYEFKRKVGIILKTIRIIESNGNYFIRGKCGEIGAYQIMPSTWNLWSYEFYGRILDYSKENQDSLAFKKLEQXIKKGFSIQEIAFIWNSGTTSPSRLXGXXKYGIYFNVINYVQKFEQIYNELLNNNLNYERN
;
A
#
# COMPACT_ATOMS: atom_id res chain seq x y z
N MET A 1 37.07 -4.89 -27.84
CA MET A 1 35.71 -5.26 -27.44
C MET A 1 34.70 -4.46 -28.24
N LYS A 2 33.72 -5.11 -28.82
CA LYS A 2 32.70 -4.43 -29.64
C LYS A 2 31.52 -4.01 -28.80
N ALA A 3 30.91 -2.88 -29.14
CA ALA A 3 29.68 -2.43 -28.54
C ALA A 3 28.55 -3.42 -28.86
N PRO A 4 27.56 -3.59 -27.96
CA PRO A 4 26.44 -4.47 -28.28
C PRO A 4 25.62 -3.95 -29.45
N THR A 5 24.99 -4.85 -30.19
CA THR A 5 24.10 -4.49 -31.28
C THR A 5 22.84 -3.81 -30.72
N ILE A 6 22.09 -3.17 -31.62
CA ILE A 6 20.82 -2.53 -31.26
C ILE A 6 19.86 -3.57 -30.69
N GLU A 7 19.78 -4.76 -31.32
CA GLU A 7 18.91 -5.84 -30.84
C GLU A 7 19.28 -6.29 -29.44
N VAL A 8 20.58 -6.45 -29.15
CA VAL A 8 21.04 -6.85 -27.81
C VAL A 8 20.71 -5.78 -26.79
N ARG A 9 20.93 -4.51 -27.13
CA ARG A 9 20.62 -3.39 -26.23
C ARG A 9 19.12 -3.33 -25.93
N GLN A 10 18.27 -3.55 -26.95
CA GLN A 10 16.82 -3.56 -26.75
C GLN A 10 16.38 -4.71 -25.85
N SER A 11 16.99 -5.90 -26.01
CA SER A 11 16.70 -7.07 -25.17
C SER A 11 17.09 -6.79 -23.71
N ILE A 12 18.27 -6.20 -23.47
CA ILE A 12 18.72 -5.86 -22.13
C ILE A 12 17.78 -4.86 -21.49
N ASN A 13 17.37 -3.83 -22.25
CA ASN A 13 16.45 -2.81 -21.73
C ASN A 13 15.09 -3.40 -21.35
N MET A 14 14.55 -4.30 -22.17
CA MET A 14 13.28 -4.97 -21.86
C MET A 14 13.41 -5.86 -20.63
N GLU A 15 14.51 -6.59 -20.50
CA GLU A 15 14.75 -7.44 -19.33
C GLU A 15 14.85 -6.60 -18.06
N ASN A 16 15.58 -5.49 -18.10
CA ASN A 16 15.71 -4.58 -16.96
C ASN A 16 14.37 -3.99 -16.57
N LYS A 17 13.57 -3.60 -17.56
CA LYS A 17 12.23 -3.06 -17.33
C LYS A 17 11.32 -4.10 -16.65
N ASN A 18 11.39 -5.35 -17.10
CA ASN A 18 10.60 -6.43 -16.51
C ASN A 18 11.00 -6.69 -15.07
N ILE A 19 12.32 -6.67 -14.77
CA ILE A 19 12.83 -6.86 -13.41
C ILE A 19 12.35 -5.74 -12.52
N CYS A 20 12.45 -4.48 -12.96
CA CYS A 20 11.98 -3.32 -12.19
C CYS A 20 10.48 -3.41 -11.91
N ASN A 21 9.71 -3.82 -12.90
CA ASN A 21 8.26 -3.98 -12.75
C ASN A 21 7.92 -5.06 -11.73
N TYR A 22 8.64 -6.19 -11.78
CA TYR A 22 8.45 -7.28 -10.83
C TYR A 22 8.76 -6.82 -9.40
N GLU A 23 9.90 -6.13 -9.21
CA GLU A 23 10.29 -5.63 -7.89
C GLU A 23 9.27 -4.63 -7.35
N PHE A 24 8.77 -3.77 -8.20
CA PHE A 24 7.74 -2.79 -7.83
C PHE A 24 6.49 -3.49 -7.33
N LYS A 25 5.98 -4.44 -8.11
CA LYS A 25 4.76 -5.18 -7.74
C LYS A 25 4.95 -5.99 -6.47
N ARG A 26 6.15 -6.56 -6.30
CA ARG A 26 6.49 -7.31 -5.08
C ARG A 26 6.46 -6.40 -3.86
N LYS A 27 7.04 -5.21 -3.96
CA LYS A 27 7.02 -4.23 -2.87
C LYS A 27 5.59 -3.83 -2.52
N VAL A 28 4.78 -3.53 -3.53
CA VAL A 28 3.38 -3.17 -3.30
C VAL A 28 2.65 -4.33 -2.61
N GLY A 29 2.90 -5.55 -3.03
CA GLY A 29 2.29 -6.73 -2.42
C GLY A 29 2.61 -6.87 -0.95
N ILE A 30 3.87 -6.61 -0.56
CA ILE A 30 4.28 -6.68 0.85
C ILE A 30 3.60 -5.57 1.66
N ILE A 31 3.51 -4.36 1.10
CA ILE A 31 2.82 -3.25 1.76
C ILE A 31 1.34 -3.58 1.96
N LEU A 32 0.69 -4.11 0.93
CA LEU A 32 -0.72 -4.51 1.02
C LEU A 32 -0.93 -5.55 2.13
N LYS A 33 -0.07 -6.56 2.18
CA LYS A 33 -0.17 -7.59 3.21
C LYS A 33 0.01 -6.99 4.60
N THR A 34 0.94 -6.05 4.74
CA THR A 34 1.17 -5.35 6.00
C THR A 34 -0.10 -4.63 6.46
N ILE A 35 -0.74 -3.91 5.55
CA ILE A 35 -1.99 -3.19 5.85
C ILE A 35 -3.07 -4.19 6.29
N ARG A 36 -3.25 -5.28 5.53
CA ARG A 36 -4.27 -6.27 5.87
C ARG A 36 -4.05 -6.86 7.26
N ILE A 37 -2.81 -7.16 7.59
CA ILE A 37 -2.48 -7.73 8.91
C ILE A 37 -2.89 -6.75 10.03
N ILE A 38 -2.51 -5.49 9.89
CA ILE A 38 -2.77 -4.48 10.93
C ILE A 38 -4.26 -4.17 11.02
N GLU A 39 -4.94 -3.99 9.88
CA GLU A 39 -6.29 -3.46 9.86
C GLU A 39 -7.34 -4.52 10.23
N SER A 40 -7.16 -5.76 9.79
CA SER A 40 -8.22 -6.75 9.90
C SER A 40 -7.73 -8.16 10.15
N ASN A 41 -6.43 -8.37 10.23
CA ASN A 41 -5.83 -9.70 10.22
C ASN A 41 -6.27 -10.50 8.98
N GLY A 42 -6.41 -9.80 7.86
CA GLY A 42 -6.74 -10.40 6.57
C GLY A 42 -8.20 -10.73 6.35
N ASN A 43 -9.10 -10.16 7.15
CA ASN A 43 -10.53 -10.49 7.06
C ASN A 43 -11.23 -9.54 6.09
N TYR A 44 -11.58 -10.05 4.90
CA TYR A 44 -12.22 -9.25 3.85
C TYR A 44 -13.69 -8.94 4.16
N PHE A 45 -14.29 -9.61 5.14
CA PHE A 45 -15.72 -9.50 5.43
C PHE A 45 -16.03 -8.62 6.62
N ILE A 46 -15.01 -8.15 7.33
CA ILE A 46 -15.18 -7.35 8.53
C ILE A 46 -15.64 -5.93 8.17
N ARG A 47 -16.44 -5.32 9.05
CA ARG A 47 -16.78 -3.90 9.00
C ARG A 47 -16.31 -3.26 10.30
N GLY A 48 -15.65 -2.11 10.22
CA GLY A 48 -15.21 -1.38 11.40
C GLY A 48 -16.35 -0.65 12.09
N LYS A 49 -16.05 -0.07 13.25
CA LYS A 49 -17.06 0.64 14.07
C LYS A 49 -17.68 1.81 13.32
N CYS A 50 -16.92 2.47 12.45
CA CYS A 50 -17.40 3.60 11.66
C CYS A 50 -17.77 3.19 10.24
N GLY A 51 -17.93 1.89 10.00
CA GLY A 51 -18.31 1.36 8.71
C GLY A 51 -17.13 1.06 7.79
N GLU A 52 -15.91 1.13 8.30
CA GLU A 52 -14.71 0.82 7.50
C GLU A 52 -14.85 -0.55 6.85
N ILE A 53 -14.39 -0.65 5.60
CA ILE A 53 -14.69 -1.78 4.73
C ILE A 53 -13.51 -2.75 4.68
N GLY A 54 -13.74 -3.97 5.15
CA GLY A 54 -13.00 -5.17 4.78
C GLY A 54 -11.56 -5.24 5.24
N ALA A 55 -10.76 -5.91 4.44
CA ALA A 55 -9.39 -6.27 4.82
C ALA A 55 -8.50 -5.05 5.04
N TYR A 56 -8.76 -3.97 4.31
CA TYR A 56 -7.94 -2.74 4.36
C TYR A 56 -8.58 -1.65 5.19
N GLN A 57 -9.78 -1.87 5.71
CA GLN A 57 -10.53 -0.94 6.56
C GLN A 57 -10.62 0.45 5.92
N ILE A 58 -11.07 0.48 4.67
CA ILE A 58 -11.26 1.72 3.92
C ILE A 58 -12.61 2.32 4.30
N MET A 59 -12.61 3.61 4.66
CA MET A 59 -13.86 4.32 4.98
C MET A 59 -14.79 4.34 3.77
N PRO A 60 -16.11 4.23 3.97
CA PRO A 60 -17.04 4.23 2.83
C PRO A 60 -16.91 5.42 1.91
N SER A 61 -16.73 6.63 2.45
CA SER A 61 -16.56 7.82 1.62
C SER A 61 -15.28 7.74 0.79
N THR A 62 -14.22 7.24 1.37
CA THR A 62 -12.95 7.00 0.66
C THR A 62 -13.11 5.94 -0.41
N TRP A 63 -13.83 4.87 -0.08
CA TRP A 63 -14.12 3.79 -1.04
C TRP A 63 -14.79 4.35 -2.30
N ASN A 64 -15.81 5.18 -2.09
CA ASN A 64 -16.55 5.77 -3.22
C ASN A 64 -15.64 6.69 -4.04
N LEU A 65 -14.86 7.52 -3.36
CA LEU A 65 -13.95 8.45 -4.03
C LEU A 65 -12.93 7.70 -4.89
N TRP A 66 -12.27 6.67 -4.32
CA TRP A 66 -11.27 5.89 -5.04
C TRP A 66 -11.91 5.08 -6.18
N SER A 67 -13.11 4.56 -5.96
CA SER A 67 -13.85 3.84 -7.00
C SER A 67 -14.04 4.73 -8.23
N TYR A 68 -14.51 5.95 -8.02
CA TYR A 68 -14.70 6.89 -9.12
C TYR A 68 -13.36 7.28 -9.76
N GLU A 69 -12.36 7.52 -8.92
CA GLU A 69 -11.04 7.94 -9.40
C GLU A 69 -10.46 6.91 -10.37
N PHE A 70 -10.54 5.63 -10.02
CA PHE A 70 -9.84 4.58 -10.77
C PHE A 70 -10.72 3.85 -11.78
N TYR A 71 -12.03 3.82 -11.56
CA TYR A 71 -12.93 3.00 -12.38
C TYR A 71 -14.13 3.75 -12.92
N GLY A 72 -14.33 5.00 -12.52
CA GLY A 72 -15.44 5.83 -13.02
C GLY A 72 -16.80 5.41 -12.51
N ARG A 73 -16.86 4.56 -11.49
CA ARG A 73 -18.11 4.10 -10.91
C ARG A 73 -17.83 3.55 -9.52
N ILE A 74 -18.87 3.43 -8.70
CA ILE A 74 -18.73 2.85 -7.35
C ILE A 74 -18.69 1.33 -7.48
N LEU A 75 -17.62 0.72 -6.98
CA LEU A 75 -17.43 -0.73 -6.99
C LEU A 75 -18.12 -1.38 -5.79
N ASP A 76 -18.53 -2.63 -5.94
CA ASP A 76 -19.00 -3.41 -4.78
C ASP A 76 -17.79 -3.84 -3.93
N TYR A 77 -18.06 -4.37 -2.74
CA TYR A 77 -17.04 -4.65 -1.73
C TYR A 77 -16.44 -6.05 -1.86
N SER A 78 -16.37 -6.59 -3.05
CA SER A 78 -15.74 -7.90 -3.26
C SER A 78 -14.27 -7.89 -2.87
N LYS A 79 -13.74 -9.07 -2.55
CA LYS A 79 -12.31 -9.23 -2.26
C LYS A 79 -11.46 -8.66 -3.38
N GLU A 80 -11.82 -8.97 -4.62
CA GLU A 80 -11.08 -8.52 -5.81
C GLU A 80 -11.05 -7.00 -5.90
N ASN A 81 -12.18 -6.35 -5.64
CA ASN A 81 -12.27 -4.89 -5.69
C ASN A 81 -11.51 -4.25 -4.52
N GLN A 82 -11.55 -4.86 -3.34
CA GLN A 82 -10.76 -4.38 -2.20
C GLN A 82 -9.27 -4.39 -2.54
N ASP A 83 -8.79 -5.52 -3.06
CA ASP A 83 -7.38 -5.65 -3.46
C ASP A 83 -7.04 -4.64 -4.57
N SER A 84 -7.92 -4.48 -5.54
CA SER A 84 -7.67 -3.62 -6.70
C SER A 84 -7.57 -2.15 -6.28
N LEU A 85 -8.52 -1.66 -5.49
CA LEU A 85 -8.50 -0.26 -5.04
C LEU A 85 -7.29 0.02 -4.16
N ALA A 86 -6.98 -0.89 -3.24
CA ALA A 86 -5.81 -0.72 -2.37
C ALA A 86 -4.53 -0.72 -3.20
N PHE A 87 -4.40 -1.62 -4.17
CA PHE A 87 -3.23 -1.67 -5.05
C PHE A 87 -3.08 -0.37 -5.84
N LYS A 88 -4.15 0.10 -6.46
CA LYS A 88 -4.11 1.32 -7.26
C LYS A 88 -3.70 2.52 -6.43
N LYS A 89 -4.22 2.60 -5.21
CA LYS A 89 -3.90 3.73 -4.34
C LYS A 89 -2.45 3.69 -3.88
N LEU A 90 -1.95 2.52 -3.50
CA LEU A 90 -0.55 2.36 -3.11
C LEU A 90 0.39 2.64 -4.29
N GLU A 91 0.04 2.16 -5.45
CA GLU A 91 0.81 2.44 -6.66
C GLU A 91 0.96 3.93 -6.85
N GLN A 92 -0.09 4.67 -6.69
CA GLN A 92 -0.05 6.12 -6.73
C GLN A 92 0.93 6.71 -5.71
N UNK A 93 0.73 6.30 -4.53
CA UNK A 93 1.49 6.81 -3.47
C UNK A 93 2.93 6.58 -3.63
N ILE A 94 3.29 5.41 -4.13
CA ILE A 94 4.69 5.06 -4.32
C ILE A 94 5.29 5.84 -5.51
N LYS A 95 4.54 5.94 -6.58
CA LYS A 95 5.00 6.67 -7.76
C LYS A 95 5.21 8.16 -7.46
N LYS A 96 4.52 8.69 -6.47
CA LYS A 96 4.72 10.07 -6.01
C LYS A 96 5.94 10.21 -5.09
N GLY A 97 6.59 9.11 -4.75
CA GLY A 97 7.81 9.13 -3.96
C GLY A 97 7.62 9.02 -2.46
N PHE A 98 6.41 8.68 -2.00
CA PHE A 98 6.17 8.51 -0.57
C PHE A 98 6.91 7.28 -0.02
N SER A 99 7.53 7.43 1.14
CA SER A 99 8.16 6.33 1.86
C SER A 99 7.10 5.41 2.47
N ILE A 100 7.54 4.23 2.93
CA ILE A 100 6.61 3.31 3.59
C ILE A 100 6.06 3.92 4.88
N GLN A 101 6.87 4.72 5.60
CA GLN A 101 6.41 5.40 6.80
C GLN A 101 5.34 6.43 6.47
N GLU A 102 5.54 7.19 5.40
CA GLU A 102 4.56 8.16 4.94
C GLU A 102 3.28 7.47 4.48
N ILE A 103 3.39 6.35 3.77
CA ILE A 103 2.23 5.57 3.33
C ILE A 103 1.44 5.09 4.56
N ALA A 104 2.14 4.56 5.57
CA ALA A 104 1.49 4.10 6.79
C ALA A 104 0.76 5.25 7.49
N PHE A 105 1.42 6.40 7.59
CA PHE A 105 0.83 7.60 8.19
C PHE A 105 -0.45 8.01 7.45
N ILE A 106 -0.37 8.10 6.13
CA ILE A 106 -1.50 8.47 5.29
C ILE A 106 -2.65 7.48 5.43
N TRP A 107 -2.34 6.18 5.40
CA TRP A 107 -3.38 5.16 5.47
C TRP A 107 -4.16 5.25 6.77
N ASN A 108 -3.46 5.43 7.88
CA ASN A 108 -4.11 5.49 9.19
C ASN A 108 -4.81 6.83 9.43
N SER A 109 -4.15 7.95 9.10
CA SER A 109 -4.64 9.28 9.47
C SER A 109 -5.50 9.95 8.39
N GLY A 110 -5.35 9.53 7.14
CA GLY A 110 -6.02 10.17 6.01
C GLY A 110 -5.38 11.46 5.55
N THR A 111 -4.21 11.81 6.08
CA THR A 111 -3.54 13.06 5.73
C THR A 111 -2.03 12.87 5.69
N THR A 112 -1.38 13.69 4.86
CA THR A 112 0.09 13.74 4.78
C THR A 112 0.69 14.68 5.81
N SER A 113 -0.13 15.48 6.49
CA SER A 113 0.35 16.52 7.39
C SER A 113 -0.13 16.29 8.83
N PRO A 114 0.78 16.20 9.81
CA PRO A 114 0.37 16.08 11.20
C PRO A 114 -0.49 17.26 11.69
N SER A 115 -0.33 18.43 11.12
CA SER A 115 -1.09 19.61 11.53
C SER A 115 -2.58 19.49 11.19
N ARG A 116 -2.95 18.59 10.30
CA ARG A 116 -4.34 18.36 9.91
C ARG A 116 -5.06 17.36 10.82
N LEU A 117 -4.32 16.72 11.76
CA LEU A 117 -4.97 15.83 12.73
C LEU A 117 -5.73 16.69 13.70
N UNK A 118 -6.86 16.64 13.64
CA UNK A 118 -7.63 17.59 14.35
C UNK A 118 -8.19 16.99 15.55
N GLY A 119 -8.63 17.83 16.12
CA GLY A 119 -9.42 17.47 17.29
C GLY A 119 -8.69 17.62 18.61
N UNK A 120 -9.52 17.49 19.56
CA UNK A 120 -9.01 17.69 20.82
C UNK A 120 -8.00 16.71 21.25
N UNK A 121 -8.19 15.94 21.00
CA UNK A 121 -7.30 15.04 21.33
C UNK A 121 -6.26 15.03 20.35
N LYS A 122 -5.95 15.96 19.86
CA LYS A 122 -4.98 16.11 18.79
C LYS A 122 -3.67 15.42 19.14
N TYR A 123 -3.19 15.62 20.32
CA TYR A 123 -1.96 14.98 20.79
C TYR A 123 -2.11 13.46 20.84
N GLY A 124 -3.23 13.00 21.36
CA GLY A 124 -3.51 11.56 21.43
C GLY A 124 -3.64 10.93 20.06
N ILE A 125 -4.31 11.63 19.14
CA ILE A 125 -4.46 11.16 17.75
C ILE A 125 -3.09 11.02 17.10
N TYR A 126 -2.25 12.03 17.25
CA TYR A 126 -0.91 12.01 16.67
C TYR A 126 -0.08 10.82 17.23
N PHE A 127 -0.17 10.61 18.53
CA PHE A 127 0.55 9.52 19.18
C PHE A 127 0.09 8.16 18.66
N ASN A 128 -1.22 8.00 18.49
CA ASN A 128 -1.78 6.75 17.95
C ASN A 128 -1.33 6.50 16.52
N VAL A 129 -1.25 7.55 15.71
CA VAL A 129 -0.76 7.41 14.33
C VAL A 129 0.72 6.99 14.32
N ILE A 130 1.53 7.58 15.21
CA ILE A 130 2.94 7.21 15.30
C ILE A 130 3.09 5.75 15.72
N ASN A 131 2.28 5.28 16.68
CA ASN A 131 2.27 3.87 17.08
C ASN A 131 1.91 2.96 15.89
N TYR A 132 0.94 3.38 15.09
CA TYR A 132 0.55 2.63 13.89
C TYR A 132 1.72 2.54 12.91
N VAL A 133 2.40 3.65 12.67
CA VAL A 133 3.54 3.69 11.75
C VAL A 133 4.65 2.76 12.24
N GLN A 134 4.94 2.76 13.53
CA GLN A 134 5.98 1.89 14.09
C GLN A 134 5.62 0.41 13.94
N LYS A 135 4.38 0.06 14.22
CA LYS A 135 3.91 -1.31 14.05
C LYS A 135 3.95 -1.73 12.58
N PHE A 136 3.54 -0.83 11.70
CA PHE A 136 3.58 -1.05 10.25
C PHE A 136 5.02 -1.38 9.82
N GLU A 137 5.95 -0.55 10.23
CA GLU A 137 7.36 -0.72 9.85
C GLU A 137 7.91 -2.05 10.33
N GLN A 138 7.57 -2.44 11.56
CA GLN A 138 8.00 -3.72 12.12
C GLN A 138 7.48 -4.89 11.29
N ILE A 139 6.18 -4.90 10.99
CA ILE A 139 5.57 -5.99 10.23
C ILE A 139 6.13 -6.03 8.79
N TYR A 140 6.24 -4.84 8.16
CA TYR A 140 6.78 -4.74 6.81
C TYR A 140 8.18 -5.34 6.75
N ASN A 141 9.03 -5.01 7.70
CA ASN A 141 10.41 -5.50 7.72
C ASN A 141 10.45 -7.01 7.95
N GLU A 142 9.57 -7.54 8.81
CA GLU A 142 9.49 -8.98 9.03
C GLU A 142 9.09 -9.71 7.76
N LEU A 143 8.08 -9.19 7.05
CA LEU A 143 7.64 -9.81 5.79
C LEU A 143 8.71 -9.73 4.72
N LEU A 144 9.40 -8.60 4.64
CA LEU A 144 10.47 -8.41 3.68
C LEU A 144 11.60 -9.41 3.93
N ASN A 145 12.01 -9.59 5.18
CA ASN A 145 13.07 -10.53 5.55
C ASN A 145 12.66 -11.98 5.26
N ASN A 146 11.42 -12.34 5.54
CA ASN A 146 10.93 -13.68 5.27
C ASN A 146 10.94 -13.98 3.78
N ASN A 147 10.54 -13.02 2.96
CA ASN A 147 10.56 -13.18 1.49
C ASN A 147 11.99 -13.38 0.99
N LEU A 148 12.95 -12.60 1.49
CA LEU A 148 14.34 -12.73 1.10
C LEU A 148 14.89 -14.10 1.48
N ASN A 149 14.58 -14.57 2.69
CA ASN A 149 15.04 -15.89 3.15
C ASN A 149 14.45 -17.01 2.28
N TYR A 150 13.17 -16.91 1.94
CA TYR A 150 12.52 -17.91 1.09
C TYR A 150 13.16 -17.96 -0.30
N GLU A 151 13.47 -16.80 -0.86
CA GLU A 151 14.07 -16.72 -2.19
C GLU A 151 15.49 -17.28 -2.22
N ARG A 152 16.21 -17.15 -1.11
CA ARG A 152 17.58 -17.69 -1.00
C ARG A 152 17.61 -19.21 -0.90
N ASN A 153 16.57 -19.81 -0.33
CA ASN A 153 16.45 -21.25 -0.18
C ASN A 153 15.90 -21.91 -1.43
#